data_4d97546f4565ffe2fcde0be67908d10e
#
_entry.id   4d97546f4565ffe2fcde0be67908d10e
#
_cell.length_a   1.000
_cell.length_b   1.000
_cell.length_c   1.000
_cell.angle_alpha   90.00
_cell.angle_beta   90.00
_cell.angle_gamma   90.00
#
_symmetry.space_group_name_H-M   'P 1'
#
loop_
_entity.id
_entity.type
_entity.pdbx_description
1 polymer ?
#
loop_
_entity_poly.entity_id
_entity_poly.type
_entity_poly.pdbx_seq_one_letter_code
_entity_poly.pdbx_strand_id
1 'polypeptide(L)'
;MLPKVIVHNSISLDGSLTNFEPNMELHYQIAGSFKPNAHLIGSNTIEAGVELYEDGVPPEEEKDFEKPQRDGSLPYWVIPDTSGKLQGLLHTCRRFEFCRDIILLLSEKTPKEYVEHLRERNY
;
A
#
# COMPACT_ATOMS: atom_id res chain seq x y z
N MET A 1 3.58 -21.28 -15.01
CA MET A 1 2.28 -21.13 -14.29
C MET A 1 1.96 -19.64 -14.18
N LEU A 2 0.76 -19.25 -14.56
CA LEU A 2 0.31 -17.86 -14.40
C LEU A 2 -0.35 -17.68 -13.02
N PRO A 3 -0.21 -16.50 -12.39
CA PRO A 3 -0.88 -16.22 -11.15
C PRO A 3 -2.39 -16.16 -11.33
N LYS A 4 -3.15 -16.55 -10.29
CA LYS A 4 -4.57 -16.28 -10.23
C LYS A 4 -4.75 -14.80 -9.88
N VAL A 5 -5.43 -14.04 -10.73
CA VAL A 5 -5.70 -12.62 -10.52
C VAL A 5 -7.18 -12.42 -10.18
N ILE A 6 -7.43 -11.61 -9.16
CA ILE A 6 -8.76 -11.18 -8.74
C ILE A 6 -8.76 -9.65 -8.79
N VAL A 7 -9.72 -9.07 -9.49
CA VAL A 7 -9.95 -7.61 -9.50
C VAL A 7 -11.05 -7.32 -8.49
N HIS A 8 -10.76 -6.44 -7.53
CA HIS A 8 -11.68 -6.05 -6.47
C HIS A 8 -11.71 -4.53 -6.35
N ASN A 9 -12.89 -3.95 -6.37
CA ASN A 9 -13.13 -2.52 -6.19
C ASN A 9 -14.36 -2.27 -5.33
N SER A 10 -14.34 -1.18 -4.58
CA SER A 10 -15.54 -0.59 -3.99
C SER A 10 -16.12 0.42 -4.97
N ILE A 11 -17.41 0.34 -5.23
CA ILE A 11 -18.13 1.24 -6.13
C ILE A 11 -19.41 1.76 -5.45
N SER A 12 -19.84 2.95 -5.81
CA SER A 12 -21.15 3.48 -5.42
C SER A 12 -22.29 2.81 -6.19
N LEU A 13 -23.53 3.04 -5.78
CA LEU A 13 -24.72 2.47 -6.44
C LEU A 13 -24.86 2.85 -7.92
N ASP A 14 -24.34 4.01 -8.31
CA ASP A 14 -24.29 4.48 -9.70
C ASP A 14 -23.04 4.01 -10.47
N GLY A 15 -22.20 3.15 -9.84
CA GLY A 15 -21.00 2.59 -10.47
C GLY A 15 -19.77 3.49 -10.43
N SER A 16 -19.79 4.58 -9.65
CA SER A 16 -18.63 5.47 -9.50
C SER A 16 -17.53 4.84 -8.63
N LEU A 17 -16.28 5.11 -9.00
CA LEU A 17 -15.08 4.78 -8.20
C LEU A 17 -14.60 5.98 -7.36
N THR A 18 -15.20 7.14 -7.51
CA THR A 18 -14.81 8.39 -6.86
C THR A 18 -16.03 9.12 -6.30
N ASN A 19 -15.77 10.15 -5.49
CA ASN A 19 -16.81 11.01 -4.91
C ASN A 19 -17.83 10.26 -4.01
N PHE A 20 -17.37 9.23 -3.32
CA PHE A 20 -18.10 8.56 -2.26
C PHE A 20 -17.12 8.03 -1.22
N GLU A 21 -17.59 7.78 -0.02
CA GLU A 21 -16.79 7.23 1.07
C GLU A 21 -17.05 5.72 1.20
N PRO A 22 -16.10 4.86 0.77
CA PRO A 22 -16.27 3.42 0.89
C PRO A 22 -16.07 2.98 2.36
N ASN A 23 -16.76 1.90 2.75
CA ASN A 23 -16.44 1.23 4.00
C ASN A 23 -15.12 0.45 3.83
N MET A 24 -14.02 1.06 4.27
CA MET A 24 -12.67 0.51 4.07
C MET A 24 -12.42 -0.77 4.86
N GLU A 25 -13.00 -0.91 6.04
CA GLU A 25 -12.91 -2.16 6.81
C GLU A 25 -13.55 -3.31 6.04
N LEU A 26 -14.78 -3.13 5.58
CA LEU A 26 -15.47 -4.13 4.76
C LEU A 26 -14.73 -4.42 3.45
N HIS A 27 -14.16 -3.40 2.81
CA HIS A 27 -13.34 -3.56 1.61
C HIS A 27 -12.20 -4.55 1.83
N TYR A 28 -11.41 -4.36 2.88
CA TYR A 28 -10.26 -5.23 3.18
C TYR A 28 -10.66 -6.59 3.73
N GLN A 29 -11.76 -6.69 4.47
CA GLN A 29 -12.31 -7.98 4.90
C GLN A 29 -12.71 -8.84 3.70
N ILE A 30 -13.40 -8.26 2.72
CA ILE A 30 -13.77 -8.97 1.49
C ILE A 30 -12.52 -9.35 0.69
N ALA A 31 -11.59 -8.42 0.48
CA ALA A 31 -10.33 -8.69 -0.21
C ALA A 31 -9.55 -9.83 0.47
N GLY A 32 -9.48 -9.83 1.79
CA GLY A 32 -8.82 -10.88 2.59
C GLY A 32 -9.48 -12.24 2.50
N SER A 33 -10.81 -12.30 2.27
CA SER A 33 -11.54 -13.57 2.12
C SER A 33 -11.05 -14.44 0.96
N PHE A 34 -10.43 -13.82 -0.05
CA PHE A 34 -9.80 -14.52 -1.17
C PHE A 34 -8.42 -15.09 -0.83
N LYS A 35 -7.88 -14.80 0.37
CA LYS A 35 -6.55 -15.22 0.84
C LYS A 35 -5.44 -14.91 -0.17
N PRO A 36 -5.32 -13.64 -0.63
CA PRO A 36 -4.30 -13.27 -1.60
C PRO A 36 -2.91 -13.31 -0.97
N ASN A 37 -1.89 -13.66 -1.76
CA ASN A 37 -0.49 -13.52 -1.35
C ASN A 37 -0.01 -12.08 -1.47
N ALA A 38 -0.59 -11.32 -2.40
CA ALA A 38 -0.26 -9.93 -2.64
C ALA A 38 -1.48 -9.11 -3.10
N HIS A 39 -1.50 -7.85 -2.70
CA HIS A 39 -2.36 -6.81 -3.26
C HIS A 39 -1.50 -5.91 -4.15
N LEU A 40 -1.87 -5.77 -5.41
CA LEU A 40 -1.29 -4.77 -6.30
C LEU A 40 -2.09 -3.46 -6.14
N ILE A 41 -1.45 -2.43 -5.62
CA ILE A 41 -2.07 -1.16 -5.26
C ILE A 41 -1.35 -0.03 -5.98
N GLY A 42 -2.08 0.80 -6.72
CA GLY A 42 -1.50 1.95 -7.40
C GLY A 42 -0.99 3.03 -6.43
N SER A 43 0.10 3.70 -6.79
CA SER A 43 0.66 4.78 -5.96
C SER A 43 -0.32 5.94 -5.72
N ASN A 44 -1.18 6.26 -6.69
CA ASN A 44 -2.23 7.27 -6.51
C ASN A 44 -3.26 6.86 -5.44
N THR A 45 -3.54 5.56 -5.31
CA THR A 45 -4.44 5.06 -4.26
C THR A 45 -3.83 5.26 -2.88
N ILE A 46 -2.52 5.08 -2.76
CA ILE A 46 -1.80 5.34 -1.50
C ILE A 46 -1.86 6.84 -1.16
N GLU A 47 -1.58 7.74 -2.11
CA GLU A 47 -1.69 9.18 -1.89
C GLU A 47 -3.10 9.57 -1.43
N ALA A 48 -4.14 9.12 -2.12
CA ALA A 48 -5.52 9.37 -1.73
C ALA A 48 -5.85 8.82 -0.33
N GLY A 49 -5.28 7.68 0.04
CA GLY A 49 -5.45 7.09 1.37
C GLY A 49 -4.82 7.94 2.48
N VAL A 50 -3.66 8.54 2.25
CA VAL A 50 -3.02 9.40 3.25
C VAL A 50 -3.69 10.76 3.41
N GLU A 51 -4.43 11.24 2.41
CA GLU A 51 -5.25 12.45 2.51
C GLU A 51 -6.41 12.31 3.52
N LEU A 52 -6.77 11.07 3.89
CA LEU A 52 -7.79 10.80 4.91
C LEU A 52 -7.31 11.02 6.35
N TYR A 53 -6.00 11.25 6.57
CA TYR A 53 -5.50 11.60 7.89
C TYR A 53 -5.85 13.05 8.22
N GLU A 54 -6.82 13.26 9.11
CA GLU A 54 -7.30 14.59 9.51
C GLU A 54 -6.18 15.46 10.13
N ASP A 55 -5.28 14.83 10.91
CA ASP A 55 -4.14 15.50 11.56
C ASP A 55 -2.86 15.50 10.71
N GLY A 56 -2.97 15.14 9.43
CA GLY A 56 -1.84 14.96 8.54
C GLY A 56 -1.12 13.62 8.69
N VAL A 57 -0.12 13.39 7.84
CA VAL A 57 0.66 12.16 7.85
C VAL A 57 1.45 12.05 9.16
N PRO A 58 1.32 10.96 9.94
CA PRO A 58 2.09 10.80 11.16
C PRO A 58 3.59 10.73 10.86
N PRO A 59 4.45 11.23 11.75
CA PRO A 59 5.89 11.19 11.53
C PRO A 59 6.41 9.74 11.46
N GLU A 60 7.46 9.55 10.67
CA GLU A 60 8.22 8.30 10.62
C GLU A 60 9.02 8.13 11.93
N GLU A 61 9.08 6.91 12.43
CA GLU A 61 9.80 6.54 13.66
C GLU A 61 10.85 5.46 13.33
N GLU A 62 11.84 5.28 14.20
CA GLU A 62 12.90 4.26 14.01
C GLU A 62 12.36 2.84 13.79
N LYS A 63 11.25 2.50 14.44
CA LYS A 63 10.58 1.19 14.26
C LYS A 63 10.09 0.94 12.83
N ASP A 64 9.84 2.01 12.07
CA ASP A 64 9.38 1.92 10.67
C ASP A 64 10.51 1.54 9.72
N PHE A 65 11.76 1.61 10.15
CA PHE A 65 12.93 1.23 9.38
C PHE A 65 13.19 -0.29 9.39
N GLU A 66 12.46 -1.00 10.22
CA GLU A 66 12.57 -2.45 10.33
C GLU A 66 11.41 -3.15 9.63
N LYS A 67 11.68 -4.36 9.13
CA LYS A 67 10.61 -5.19 8.57
C LYS A 67 9.66 -5.61 9.67
N PRO A 68 8.35 -5.36 9.50
CA PRO A 68 7.38 -5.69 10.53
C PRO A 68 7.26 -7.20 10.73
N GLN A 69 7.14 -7.62 11.98
CA GLN A 69 6.80 -9.00 12.34
C GLN A 69 5.28 -9.15 12.27
N ARG A 70 4.78 -9.66 11.14
CA ARG A 70 3.37 -9.80 10.85
C ARG A 70 2.99 -11.25 10.58
N ASP A 71 1.70 -11.54 10.75
CA ASP A 71 1.12 -12.84 10.39
C ASP A 71 1.37 -13.14 8.90
N GLY A 72 1.91 -14.33 8.63
CA GLY A 72 2.21 -14.80 7.28
C GLY A 72 0.99 -14.99 6.38
N SER A 73 -0.24 -14.97 6.94
CA SER A 73 -1.49 -15.00 6.17
C SER A 73 -1.86 -13.65 5.56
N LEU A 74 -1.28 -12.54 6.04
CA LEU A 74 -1.49 -11.22 5.47
C LEU A 74 -0.79 -11.08 4.12
N PRO A 75 -1.39 -10.37 3.16
CA PRO A 75 -0.80 -10.14 1.85
C PRO A 75 0.33 -9.10 1.91
N TYR A 76 1.32 -9.26 1.04
CA TYR A 76 2.21 -8.15 0.71
C TYR A 76 1.46 -7.09 -0.10
N TRP A 77 1.78 -5.84 0.15
CA TRP A 77 1.32 -4.75 -0.71
C TRP A 77 2.40 -4.46 -1.75
N VAL A 78 2.07 -4.72 -3.01
CA VAL A 78 2.96 -4.47 -4.16
C VAL A 78 2.56 -3.14 -4.78
N ILE A 79 3.47 -2.17 -4.72
CA ILE A 79 3.18 -0.77 -5.09
C ILE A 79 4.16 -0.32 -6.18
N PRO A 80 3.70 -0.01 -7.39
CA PRO A 80 4.54 0.62 -8.40
C PRO A 80 4.74 2.11 -8.05
N ASP A 81 6.00 2.50 -7.83
CA ASP A 81 6.39 3.90 -7.61
C ASP A 81 7.72 4.21 -8.31
N THR A 82 7.66 4.42 -9.59
CA THR A 82 8.85 4.66 -10.43
C THR A 82 9.41 6.08 -10.30
N SER A 83 8.65 7.01 -9.78
CA SER A 83 9.04 8.42 -9.61
C SER A 83 9.50 8.77 -8.19
N GLY A 84 9.21 7.94 -7.20
CA GLY A 84 9.55 8.21 -5.81
C GLY A 84 8.57 9.14 -5.10
N LYS A 85 7.35 9.29 -5.60
CA LYS A 85 6.36 10.20 -5.03
C LYS A 85 5.83 9.76 -3.67
N LEU A 86 6.00 8.51 -3.30
CA LEU A 86 5.59 7.98 -2.00
C LEU A 86 6.67 8.11 -0.93
N GLN A 87 7.77 8.79 -1.20
CA GLN A 87 8.79 9.07 -0.20
C GLN A 87 8.17 9.80 1.00
N GLY A 88 8.40 9.28 2.21
CA GLY A 88 7.81 9.82 3.44
C GLY A 88 6.38 9.37 3.73
N LEU A 89 5.77 8.52 2.89
CA LEU A 89 4.40 8.01 3.08
C LEU A 89 4.33 6.51 3.35
N LEU A 90 5.36 5.75 2.95
CA LEU A 90 5.34 4.29 2.96
C LEU A 90 5.16 3.67 4.35
N HIS A 91 5.65 4.33 5.40
CA HIS A 91 5.49 3.85 6.77
C HIS A 91 4.01 3.76 7.19
N THR A 92 3.14 4.62 6.65
CA THR A 92 1.69 4.54 6.90
C THR A 92 1.10 3.23 6.40
N CYS A 93 1.54 2.80 5.21
CA CYS A 93 1.13 1.52 4.62
C CYS A 93 1.71 0.35 5.42
N ARG A 94 2.98 0.43 5.84
CA ARG A 94 3.65 -0.60 6.64
C ARG A 94 2.99 -0.79 8.00
N ARG A 95 2.45 0.28 8.59
CA ARG A 95 1.70 0.23 9.86
C ARG A 95 0.29 -0.33 9.72
N PHE A 96 -0.26 -0.36 8.50
CA PHE A 96 -1.64 -0.74 8.27
C PHE A 96 -1.88 -2.22 8.60
N GLU A 97 -2.95 -2.50 9.35
CA GLU A 97 -3.20 -3.84 9.91
C GLU A 97 -3.43 -4.95 8.88
N PHE A 98 -3.88 -4.60 7.67
CA PHE A 98 -4.11 -5.54 6.57
C PHE A 98 -2.89 -5.68 5.63
N CYS A 99 -1.76 -5.08 5.97
CA CYS A 99 -0.53 -5.14 5.20
C CYS A 99 0.52 -5.98 5.92
N ARG A 100 1.05 -7.02 5.25
CA ARG A 100 2.16 -7.80 5.80
C ARG A 100 3.47 -7.03 5.76
N ASP A 101 3.82 -6.49 4.62
CA ASP A 101 4.92 -5.57 4.34
C ASP A 101 4.78 -5.08 2.90
N ILE A 102 5.66 -4.19 2.47
CA ILE A 102 5.61 -3.51 1.18
C ILE A 102 6.68 -4.05 0.24
N ILE A 103 6.31 -4.21 -1.02
CA ILE A 103 7.22 -4.47 -2.13
C ILE A 103 7.05 -3.35 -3.14
N LEU A 104 8.11 -2.59 -3.40
CA LEU A 104 8.10 -1.51 -4.37
C LEU A 104 8.51 -2.03 -5.76
N LEU A 105 7.72 -1.70 -6.78
CA LEU A 105 8.10 -1.91 -8.18
C LEU A 105 8.69 -0.61 -8.72
N LEU A 106 9.96 -0.65 -9.02
CA LEU A 106 10.76 0.47 -9.51
C LEU A 106 11.12 0.27 -10.99
N SER A 107 11.71 1.29 -11.60
CA SER A 107 12.27 1.21 -12.94
C SER A 107 13.72 1.66 -12.93
N GLU A 108 14.43 1.44 -14.03
CA GLU A 108 15.79 1.94 -14.21
C GLU A 108 15.90 3.48 -14.15
N LYS A 109 14.76 4.16 -14.38
CA LYS A 109 14.66 5.64 -14.34
C LYS A 109 14.32 6.17 -12.94
N THR A 110 14.03 5.30 -11.97
CA THR A 110 13.74 5.70 -10.60
C THR A 110 14.94 6.45 -10.00
N PRO A 111 14.72 7.61 -9.35
CA PRO A 111 15.82 8.40 -8.77
C PRO A 111 16.65 7.56 -7.79
N LYS A 112 17.97 7.61 -7.92
CA LYS A 112 18.89 6.84 -7.07
C LYS A 112 18.74 7.18 -5.58
N GLU A 113 18.53 8.45 -5.28
CA GLU A 113 18.30 8.93 -3.91
C GLU A 113 17.07 8.26 -3.27
N TYR A 114 16.00 8.07 -4.06
CA TYR A 114 14.82 7.34 -3.59
C TYR A 114 15.12 5.86 -3.36
N VAL A 115 15.87 5.22 -4.22
CA VAL A 115 16.30 3.82 -4.05
C VAL A 115 17.13 3.65 -2.77
N GLU A 116 18.03 4.58 -2.48
CA GLU A 116 18.83 4.59 -1.25
C GLU A 116 17.94 4.78 -0.01
N HIS A 117 17.01 5.73 -0.07
CA HIS A 117 16.00 5.94 0.97
C HIS A 117 15.21 4.67 1.31
N LEU A 118 14.81 3.91 0.29
CA LEU A 118 14.10 2.64 0.47
C LEU A 118 14.99 1.59 1.13
N ARG A 119 16.26 1.50 0.73
CA ARG A 119 17.22 0.54 1.30
C ARG A 119 17.49 0.81 2.78
N GLU A 120 17.66 2.07 3.16
CA GLU A 120 17.87 2.48 4.56
C GLU A 120 16.71 2.07 5.47
N ARG A 121 15.51 1.93 4.91
CA ARG A 121 14.27 1.58 5.61
C ARG A 121 13.87 0.11 5.42
N ASN A 122 14.73 -0.67 4.81
CA ASN A 122 14.46 -2.10 4.55
C ASN A 122 13.15 -2.37 3.78
N TYR A 123 12.82 -1.49 2.85
CA TYR A 123 11.75 -1.75 1.87
C TYR A 123 12.22 -2.66 0.75
#